data_3d1a490ce3e5447a96ce7a90ce5ac28f
#
_entry.id   3d1a490ce3e5447a96ce7a90ce5ac28f
#
_cell.length_a   1.000
_cell.length_b   1.000
_cell.length_c   1.000
_cell.angle_alpha   90.00
_cell.angle_beta   90.00
_cell.angle_gamma   90.00
#
_symmetry.space_group_name_H-M   'P 1'
#
loop_
_entity.id
_entity.type
_entity.pdbx_description
1 polymer ?
#
loop_
_entity_poly.entity_id
_entity_poly.type
_entity_poly.pdbx_seq_one_letter_code
_entity_poly.pdbx_strand_id
1 'polypeptide(L)'
;MMINTHLKINQDLCGTPVELGEGYAVVSLEAKENMVADEKGLIHGGFIFGLADYASMLAVNYPNVVLAKAEVKFLKPVKLGDVMTSYAKIQKIDNNKYTVEAFINVNDLKVFEGVFLCVVTPKHVLE
;
A
#
# COMPACT_ATOMS: atom_id res chain seq x y z
N MET A 1 4.98 17.02 2.46
CA MET A 1 5.73 16.20 3.45
C MET A 1 6.74 15.32 2.75
N MET A 2 7.89 15.10 3.35
CA MET A 2 8.99 14.36 2.73
C MET A 2 8.82 12.85 2.94
N ILE A 3 9.09 12.07 1.89
CA ILE A 3 9.09 10.60 1.97
C ILE A 3 10.41 10.17 2.62
N ASN A 4 10.32 9.41 3.72
CA ASN A 4 11.47 8.97 4.52
C ASN A 4 11.71 7.46 4.47
N THR A 5 10.94 6.73 3.70
CA THR A 5 11.04 5.26 3.64
C THR A 5 10.79 4.75 2.23
N HIS A 6 11.23 3.53 1.96
CA HIS A 6 10.98 2.84 0.68
C HIS A 6 11.44 3.65 -0.53
N LEU A 7 12.62 4.29 -0.41
CA LEU A 7 13.12 5.24 -1.41
C LEU A 7 13.52 4.60 -2.74
N LYS A 8 13.71 3.28 -2.77
CA LYS A 8 14.08 2.51 -3.97
C LYS A 8 12.91 1.72 -4.55
N ILE A 9 11.71 1.89 -4.00
CA ILE A 9 10.56 1.11 -4.48
C ILE A 9 10.26 1.43 -5.95
N ASN A 10 9.81 0.41 -6.68
CA ASN A 10 9.40 0.58 -8.07
C ASN A 10 7.98 1.15 -8.11
N GLN A 11 7.85 2.43 -8.42
CA GLN A 11 6.56 3.11 -8.42
C GLN A 11 5.65 2.65 -9.57
N ASP A 12 6.21 2.12 -10.65
CA ASP A 12 5.39 1.57 -11.74
C ASP A 12 4.63 0.32 -11.30
N LEU A 13 5.15 -0.41 -10.31
CA LEU A 13 4.53 -1.64 -9.81
C LEU A 13 3.83 -1.47 -8.47
N CYS A 14 4.23 -0.48 -7.68
CA CYS A 14 3.73 -0.32 -6.30
C CYS A 14 2.94 0.96 -6.08
N GLY A 15 3.00 1.90 -7.00
CA GLY A 15 2.22 3.13 -6.94
C GLY A 15 3.05 4.38 -6.79
N THR A 16 2.41 5.51 -7.09
CA THR A 16 2.99 6.84 -6.99
C THR A 16 2.24 7.61 -5.90
N PRO A 17 2.94 8.16 -4.91
CA PRO A 17 2.30 8.97 -3.86
C PRO A 17 1.59 10.18 -4.45
N VAL A 18 0.34 10.39 -4.04
CA VAL A 18 -0.49 11.52 -4.47
C VAL A 18 -0.59 12.54 -3.34
N GLU A 19 -0.71 12.05 -2.12
CA GLU A 19 -0.84 12.91 -0.95
C GLU A 19 -0.20 12.24 0.25
N LEU A 20 0.57 12.99 1.01
CA LEU A 20 1.16 12.54 2.26
C LEU A 20 0.84 13.54 3.36
N GLY A 21 0.51 13.01 4.53
CA GLY A 21 0.34 13.81 5.73
C GLY A 21 0.83 13.04 6.94
N GLU A 22 0.72 13.65 8.10
CA GLU A 22 1.10 12.98 9.33
C GLU A 22 0.14 11.83 9.61
N GLY A 23 0.63 10.60 9.53
CA GLY A 23 -0.16 9.41 9.83
C GLY A 23 -1.06 8.93 8.70
N TYR A 24 -0.96 9.49 7.49
CA TYR A 24 -1.75 9.00 6.37
C TYR A 24 -1.01 9.18 5.04
N ALA A 25 -1.45 8.41 4.05
CA ALA A 25 -0.94 8.50 2.69
C ALA A 25 -2.01 8.11 1.68
N VAL A 26 -1.96 8.74 0.52
CA VAL A 26 -2.78 8.39 -0.65
C VAL A 26 -1.83 8.06 -1.79
N VAL A 27 -1.98 6.88 -2.38
CA VAL A 27 -1.09 6.38 -3.42
C VAL A 27 -1.91 5.86 -4.60
N SER A 28 -1.51 6.20 -5.82
CA SER A 28 -2.22 5.80 -7.03
C SER A 28 -1.39 4.83 -7.86
N LEU A 29 -2.04 3.85 -8.50
CA LEU A 29 -1.38 2.89 -9.37
C LEU A 29 -2.29 2.52 -10.53
N GLU A 30 -1.82 2.71 -11.74
CA GLU A 30 -2.50 2.22 -12.94
C GLU A 30 -2.22 0.73 -13.11
N ALA A 31 -3.29 -0.05 -13.37
CA ALA A 31 -3.19 -1.49 -13.64
C ALA A 31 -2.70 -1.71 -15.07
N LYS A 32 -1.48 -2.24 -15.21
CA LYS A 32 -0.76 -2.35 -16.48
C LYS A 32 -0.64 -3.79 -16.95
N GLU A 33 -0.23 -3.95 -18.21
CA GLU A 33 -0.11 -5.25 -18.87
C GLU A 33 0.80 -6.22 -18.11
N ASN A 34 1.87 -5.74 -17.50
CA ASN A 34 2.80 -6.60 -16.76
C ASN A 34 2.27 -7.05 -15.40
N MET A 35 1.03 -6.69 -15.06
CA MET A 35 0.37 -7.08 -13.82
C MET A 35 -0.74 -8.09 -14.02
N VAL A 36 -1.08 -8.44 -15.27
CA VAL A 36 -2.21 -9.33 -15.54
C VAL A 36 -1.88 -10.78 -15.18
N ALA A 37 -2.87 -11.47 -14.66
CA ALA A 37 -2.76 -12.88 -14.27
C ALA A 37 -3.22 -13.83 -15.38
N ASP A 38 -4.04 -13.33 -16.34
CA ASP A 38 -4.65 -14.18 -17.37
C ASP A 38 -4.93 -13.41 -18.65
N GLU A 39 -5.49 -14.10 -19.64
CA GLU A 39 -5.80 -13.54 -20.95
C GLU A 39 -6.95 -12.54 -20.94
N LYS A 40 -7.74 -12.52 -19.88
CA LYS A 40 -8.91 -11.62 -19.78
C LYS A 40 -8.57 -10.29 -19.12
N GLY A 41 -7.32 -10.12 -18.70
CA GLY A 41 -6.88 -8.87 -18.11
C GLY A 41 -7.15 -8.74 -16.62
N LEU A 42 -7.38 -9.86 -15.92
CA LEU A 42 -7.49 -9.85 -14.47
C LEU A 42 -6.15 -9.48 -13.85
N ILE A 43 -6.14 -8.51 -12.97
CA ILE A 43 -4.91 -8.09 -12.29
C ILE A 43 -4.62 -9.05 -11.15
N HIS A 44 -3.36 -9.51 -11.08
CA HIS A 44 -2.91 -10.38 -9.99
C HIS A 44 -2.99 -9.66 -8.65
N GLY A 45 -3.56 -10.33 -7.65
CA GLY A 45 -3.78 -9.75 -6.31
C GLY A 45 -2.53 -9.24 -5.61
N GLY A 46 -1.36 -9.78 -5.96
CA GLY A 46 -0.10 -9.32 -5.41
C GLY A 46 0.20 -7.84 -5.67
N PHE A 47 -0.24 -7.31 -6.81
CA PHE A 47 -0.04 -5.89 -7.13
C PHE A 47 -1.04 -5.01 -6.39
N ILE A 48 -2.25 -5.49 -6.16
CA ILE A 48 -3.26 -4.79 -5.36
C ILE A 48 -2.76 -4.70 -3.91
N PHE A 49 -2.31 -5.83 -3.36
CA PHE A 49 -1.73 -5.89 -2.01
C PHE A 49 -0.50 -4.98 -1.90
N GLY A 50 0.40 -5.04 -2.89
CA GLY A 50 1.63 -4.25 -2.89
C GLY A 50 1.37 -2.75 -2.83
N LEU A 51 0.33 -2.29 -3.52
CA LEU A 51 -0.09 -0.88 -3.45
C LEU A 51 -0.53 -0.50 -2.02
N ALA A 52 -1.35 -1.32 -1.39
CA ALA A 52 -1.82 -1.05 -0.03
C ALA A 52 -0.68 -1.14 0.99
N ASP A 53 0.25 -2.08 0.80
CA ASP A 53 1.45 -2.21 1.61
C ASP A 53 2.29 -0.93 1.53
N TYR A 54 2.60 -0.49 0.33
CA TYR A 54 3.38 0.73 0.13
C TYR A 54 2.70 1.95 0.75
N ALA A 55 1.40 2.12 0.53
CA ALA A 55 0.64 3.21 1.13
C ALA A 55 0.72 3.17 2.67
N SER A 56 0.67 1.97 3.25
CA SER A 56 0.77 1.79 4.70
C SER A 56 2.16 2.17 5.22
N MET A 57 3.22 1.80 4.48
CA MET A 57 4.58 2.21 4.83
C MET A 57 4.72 3.73 4.81
N LEU A 58 4.14 4.38 3.80
CA LEU A 58 4.18 5.84 3.70
C LEU A 58 3.34 6.54 4.76
N ALA A 59 2.26 5.93 5.22
CA ALA A 59 1.46 6.48 6.32
C ALA A 59 2.29 6.54 7.62
N VAL A 60 3.12 5.54 7.87
CA VAL A 60 4.04 5.51 9.01
C VAL A 60 5.24 6.40 8.74
N ASN A 61 5.86 6.28 7.59
CA ASN A 61 6.91 7.16 7.05
C ASN A 61 8.18 7.27 7.91
N TYR A 62 8.57 6.22 8.58
CA TYR A 62 9.87 6.15 9.26
C TYR A 62 10.85 5.30 8.45
N PRO A 63 12.15 5.63 8.45
CA PRO A 63 13.14 4.97 7.57
C PRO A 63 13.21 3.45 7.70
N ASN A 64 13.00 2.92 8.90
CA ASN A 64 13.15 1.48 9.17
C ASN A 64 11.81 0.76 9.30
N VAL A 65 10.73 1.32 8.76
CA VAL A 65 9.42 0.67 8.84
C VAL A 65 9.38 -0.56 7.92
N VAL A 66 8.85 -1.66 8.46
CA VAL A 66 8.59 -2.88 7.72
C VAL A 66 7.19 -3.40 8.02
N LEU A 67 6.64 -4.18 7.11
CA LEU A 67 5.36 -4.85 7.33
C LEU A 67 5.61 -6.14 8.09
N ALA A 68 4.88 -6.35 9.19
CA ALA A 68 5.00 -7.55 10.01
C ALA A 68 3.80 -8.49 9.85
N LYS A 69 2.60 -7.95 9.65
CA LYS A 69 1.38 -8.75 9.56
C LYS A 69 0.33 -7.97 8.79
N ALA A 70 -0.52 -8.67 8.04
CA ALA A 70 -1.65 -8.06 7.38
C ALA A 70 -2.86 -9.00 7.39
N GLU A 71 -4.04 -8.42 7.56
CA GLU A 71 -5.31 -9.11 7.38
C GLU A 71 -6.09 -8.32 6.33
N VAL A 72 -6.34 -8.93 5.19
CA VAL A 72 -6.87 -8.22 4.03
C VAL A 72 -8.03 -8.97 3.40
N LYS A 73 -8.85 -8.23 2.64
CA LYS A 73 -9.94 -8.77 1.84
C LYS A 73 -9.88 -8.18 0.45
N PHE A 74 -9.97 -9.06 -0.55
CA PHE A 74 -10.08 -8.67 -1.96
C PHE A 74 -11.57 -8.68 -2.30
N LEU A 75 -12.19 -7.51 -2.35
CA LEU A 75 -13.64 -7.38 -2.40
C LEU A 75 -14.20 -7.45 -3.82
N LYS A 76 -13.46 -6.92 -4.79
CA LYS A 76 -13.85 -6.87 -6.20
C LYS A 76 -12.63 -7.07 -7.08
N PRO A 77 -12.78 -7.68 -8.27
CA PRO A 77 -11.66 -7.81 -9.19
C PRO A 77 -11.22 -6.46 -9.75
N VAL A 78 -9.94 -6.38 -10.06
CA VAL A 78 -9.33 -5.24 -10.76
C VAL A 78 -8.90 -5.73 -12.13
N LYS A 79 -9.15 -4.96 -13.17
CA LYS A 79 -8.80 -5.33 -14.54
C LYS A 79 -7.80 -4.36 -15.15
N LEU A 80 -7.15 -4.81 -16.21
CA LEU A 80 -6.23 -4.00 -16.99
C LEU A 80 -6.84 -2.65 -17.34
N GLY A 81 -6.09 -1.59 -17.09
CA GLY A 81 -6.52 -0.22 -17.37
C GLY A 81 -7.20 0.49 -16.21
N ASP A 82 -7.60 -0.24 -15.16
CA ASP A 82 -8.15 0.40 -13.97
C ASP A 82 -7.08 1.25 -13.27
N VAL A 83 -7.51 2.38 -12.71
CA VAL A 83 -6.65 3.20 -11.85
C VAL A 83 -7.06 2.95 -10.40
N MET A 84 -6.13 2.42 -9.64
CA MET A 84 -6.33 2.11 -8.23
C MET A 84 -5.83 3.27 -7.37
N THR A 85 -6.59 3.64 -6.35
CA THR A 85 -6.14 4.63 -5.37
C THR A 85 -6.23 4.01 -3.98
N SER A 86 -5.09 3.95 -3.30
CA SER A 86 -5.03 3.41 -1.93
C SER A 86 -5.00 4.55 -0.92
N TYR A 87 -5.82 4.41 0.11
CA TYR A 87 -5.89 5.33 1.24
C TYR A 87 -5.44 4.56 2.47
N ALA A 88 -4.38 5.03 3.13
CA ALA A 88 -3.84 4.39 4.33
C ALA A 88 -3.78 5.40 5.47
N LYS A 89 -4.18 4.98 6.65
CA LYS A 89 -4.21 5.85 7.83
C LYS A 89 -3.86 5.06 9.08
N ILE A 90 -2.97 5.62 9.90
CA ILE A 90 -2.63 5.05 11.20
C ILE A 90 -3.85 5.11 12.10
N GLN A 91 -4.23 3.97 12.68
CA GLN A 91 -5.34 3.87 13.63
C GLN A 91 -4.86 3.80 15.07
N LYS A 92 -3.71 3.18 15.29
CA LYS A 92 -3.19 2.96 16.64
C LYS A 92 -1.67 2.91 16.61
N ILE A 93 -1.04 3.49 17.63
CA ILE A 93 0.41 3.42 17.84
C ILE A 93 0.64 2.82 19.21
N ASP A 94 1.45 1.76 19.28
CA ASP A 94 1.85 1.09 20.49
C ASP A 94 3.36 0.88 20.45
N ASN A 95 4.12 1.79 21.07
CA ASN A 95 5.58 1.82 21.00
C ASN A 95 6.05 1.90 19.54
N ASN A 96 6.72 0.85 19.04
CA ASN A 96 7.22 0.80 17.68
C ASN A 96 6.26 0.07 16.73
N LYS A 97 5.06 -0.24 17.16
CA LYS A 97 4.05 -0.95 16.37
C LYS A 97 2.94 0.01 15.95
N TYR A 98 2.67 0.05 14.66
CA TYR A 98 1.69 0.94 14.06
C TYR A 98 0.63 0.11 13.36
N THR A 99 -0.62 0.23 13.80
CA THR A 99 -1.75 -0.41 13.13
C THR A 99 -2.30 0.58 12.11
N VAL A 100 -2.26 0.19 10.84
CA VAL A 100 -2.70 1.02 9.72
C VAL A 100 -3.90 0.37 9.04
N GLU A 101 -4.97 1.12 8.81
CA GLU A 101 -6.06 0.69 7.94
C GLU A 101 -5.79 1.22 6.55
N ALA A 102 -5.94 0.36 5.55
CA ALA A 102 -5.81 0.74 4.16
C ALA A 102 -6.96 0.17 3.35
N PHE A 103 -7.47 0.96 2.39
CA PHE A 103 -8.42 0.47 1.43
C PHE A 103 -8.08 1.03 0.06
N ILE A 104 -8.54 0.33 -0.98
CA ILE A 104 -8.29 0.72 -2.37
C ILE A 104 -9.62 0.87 -3.09
N ASN A 105 -9.78 1.98 -3.80
CA ASN A 105 -10.91 2.22 -4.69
C ASN A 105 -10.47 2.19 -6.14
N VAL A 106 -11.35 1.72 -7.00
CA VAL A 106 -11.30 1.94 -8.45
C VAL A 106 -12.58 2.70 -8.77
N ASN A 107 -12.44 3.91 -9.28
CA ASN A 107 -13.54 4.88 -9.35
C ASN A 107 -14.11 5.06 -7.93
N ASP A 108 -15.41 4.87 -7.73
CA ASP A 108 -16.01 5.00 -6.41
C ASP A 108 -16.29 3.65 -5.75
N LEU A 109 -15.72 2.55 -6.29
CA LEU A 109 -15.94 1.20 -5.80
C LEU A 109 -14.76 0.71 -4.99
N LYS A 110 -15.00 0.30 -3.75
CA LYS A 110 -13.97 -0.29 -2.90
C LYS A 110 -13.68 -1.71 -3.40
N VAL A 111 -12.42 -1.95 -3.79
CA VAL A 111 -11.98 -3.26 -4.33
C VAL A 111 -11.15 -4.06 -3.33
N PHE A 112 -10.63 -3.39 -2.30
CA PHE A 112 -9.71 -4.02 -1.33
C PHE A 112 -9.78 -3.26 -0.01
N GLU A 113 -9.61 -3.98 1.08
CA GLU A 113 -9.44 -3.36 2.39
C GLU A 113 -8.57 -4.24 3.28
N GLY A 114 -7.91 -3.65 4.25
CA GLY A 114 -7.09 -4.42 5.17
C GLY A 114 -6.58 -3.63 6.36
N VAL A 115 -6.04 -4.39 7.31
CA VAL A 115 -5.35 -3.87 8.48
C VAL A 115 -3.92 -4.37 8.44
N PHE A 116 -2.98 -3.44 8.52
CA PHE A 116 -1.55 -3.70 8.37
C PHE A 116 -0.84 -3.38 9.66
N LEU A 117 -0.11 -4.35 10.21
CA LEU A 117 0.74 -4.12 11.36
C LEU A 117 2.14 -3.78 10.86
N CYS A 118 2.55 -2.55 11.09
CA CYS A 118 3.84 -2.01 10.64
C CYS A 118 4.73 -1.83 11.86
N VAL A 119 6.00 -2.20 11.72
CA VAL A 119 6.96 -2.15 12.83
C VAL A 119 8.12 -1.27 12.43
N VAL A 120 8.47 -0.33 13.31
CA VAL A 120 9.66 0.51 13.12
C VAL A 120 10.77 -0.06 14.01
N THR A 121 11.81 -0.60 13.37
CA THR A 121 12.93 -1.18 14.09
C THR A 121 13.98 -0.12 14.44
N PRO A 122 14.79 -0.32 15.51
CA PRO A 122 15.79 0.68 15.90
C PRO A 122 16.86 0.91 14.82
N LYS A 123 17.14 -0.13 14.03
CA LYS A 123 18.05 -0.07 12.88
C LYS A 123 17.48 -0.92 11.77
N HIS A 124 18.07 -0.84 10.59
CA HIS A 124 17.61 -1.59 9.43
C HIS A 124 17.57 -3.09 9.74
N VAL A 125 16.51 -3.79 9.31
CA VAL A 125 16.30 -5.22 9.62
C VAL A 125 17.39 -6.11 9.04
N LEU A 126 18.15 -5.66 8.04
CA LEU A 126 19.25 -6.41 7.45
C LEU A 126 20.59 -6.16 8.13
N GLU A 127 20.63 -5.35 9.16
CA GLU A 127 21.85 -5.02 9.89
C GLU A 127 22.02 -5.78 11.21
#